data_794397878db97d4866c7002962d64a28
#
_entry.id   794397878db97d4866c7002962d64a28
#
_cell.length_a   1.000
_cell.length_b   1.000
_cell.length_c   1.000
_cell.angle_alpha   90.00
_cell.angle_beta   90.00
_cell.angle_gamma   90.00
#
_symmetry.space_group_name_H-M   'P 1'
#
loop_
_entity.id
_entity.type
_entity.pdbx_description
1 polymer ?
#
loop_
_entity_poly.entity_id
_entity_poly.type
_entity_poly.pdbx_seq_one_letter_code
_entity_poly.pdbx_strand_id
1 'polypeptide(L)'
;MEGAGGRPGPGPGPGPSPRGAFFSCRCFYTDNIFLEDFRLHVRSTEPQLESILRSKGCKTEEQFRKVQAKIDEEVQRRKLLHQESLERRSIISACYKPLNPAVYVLQESFLAPEFHEIVAYCRSEDADFEGLLDRIHSLPAERVYSIPLFTEQFCGQLIRELENFEQSEMPKGRPNTMNNYGVLLNELGFDETFITPLREDYLQPITSLLYPDYGGCKLDSHKAFVVKYAVNQDRDLCFHYDNAEVTLNVSLGKDFGEGNLSFGDMRQIPTDERECVEIQHRLSYGLLHRGQHCHGALPISSGERWNLIIWMRSSPVRNELCPMCNKKPELMEATGFGDGFTSELSEVWQEHQEKVNVCTLS
;
A
#
# COMPACT_ATOMS: atom_id res chain seq x y z
N MET A 1 47.01 -34.82 12.75
CA MET A 1 45.63 -34.98 13.20
C MET A 1 45.01 -33.58 13.15
N GLU A 2 44.39 -33.28 12.02
CA GLU A 2 43.75 -32.00 11.78
C GLU A 2 42.27 -32.12 12.13
N GLY A 3 41.83 -31.25 13.07
CA GLY A 3 40.46 -31.18 13.50
C GLY A 3 39.63 -30.31 12.54
N ALA A 4 38.68 -30.95 11.85
CA ALA A 4 37.73 -30.27 11.00
C ALA A 4 36.74 -29.43 11.86
N GLY A 5 36.85 -28.13 11.81
CA GLY A 5 35.88 -27.17 12.36
C GLY A 5 34.61 -27.16 11.51
N GLY A 6 33.54 -27.78 11.98
CA GLY A 6 32.22 -27.67 11.37
C GLY A 6 31.68 -26.25 11.50
N ARG A 7 31.22 -25.66 10.39
CA ARG A 7 30.47 -24.40 10.39
C ARG A 7 29.11 -24.64 11.08
N PRO A 8 28.66 -23.77 11.98
CA PRO A 8 27.32 -23.86 12.50
C PRO A 8 26.32 -23.65 11.33
N GLY A 9 25.33 -24.56 11.24
CA GLY A 9 24.23 -24.44 10.30
C GLY A 9 23.41 -23.16 10.58
N PRO A 10 22.64 -22.69 9.59
CA PRO A 10 21.75 -21.53 9.80
C PRO A 10 20.82 -21.85 10.96
N GLY A 11 20.81 -20.97 11.97
CA GLY A 11 19.88 -21.06 13.07
C GLY A 11 18.43 -21.03 12.59
N PRO A 12 17.46 -21.55 13.39
CA PRO A 12 16.05 -21.47 13.03
C PRO A 12 15.71 -20.00 12.76
N GLY A 13 15.11 -19.75 11.59
CA GLY A 13 14.62 -18.43 11.22
C GLY A 13 13.71 -17.86 12.32
N PRO A 14 13.58 -16.54 12.46
CA PRO A 14 12.73 -15.94 13.47
C PRO A 14 11.32 -16.54 13.34
N GLY A 15 10.83 -17.12 14.45
CA GLY A 15 9.47 -17.62 14.54
C GLY A 15 8.47 -16.53 14.17
N PRO A 16 7.23 -16.88 13.79
CA PRO A 16 6.22 -15.88 13.47
C PRO A 16 6.12 -14.90 14.62
N SER A 17 6.30 -13.61 14.28
CA SER A 17 6.09 -12.50 15.22
C SER A 17 4.71 -12.68 15.89
N PRO A 18 4.54 -12.39 17.17
CA PRO A 18 3.26 -12.49 17.87
C PRO A 18 2.27 -11.39 17.43
N ARG A 19 2.12 -11.22 16.13
CA ARG A 19 1.11 -10.34 15.54
C ARG A 19 -0.18 -11.12 15.49
N GLY A 20 -1.25 -10.56 16.06
CA GLY A 20 -2.58 -11.13 15.98
C GLY A 20 -3.01 -11.40 14.53
N ALA A 21 -4.00 -12.27 14.36
CA ALA A 21 -4.53 -12.56 13.03
C ALA A 21 -5.14 -11.28 12.41
N PHE A 22 -4.82 -11.01 11.16
CA PHE A 22 -5.39 -9.90 10.41
C PHE A 22 -6.62 -10.36 9.61
N PHE A 23 -7.60 -9.49 9.55
CA PHE A 23 -8.88 -9.71 8.85
C PHE A 23 -9.04 -8.70 7.71
N SER A 24 -10.02 -8.97 6.85
CA SER A 24 -10.53 -7.99 5.88
C SER A 24 -11.88 -7.47 6.32
N CYS A 25 -12.22 -6.22 6.00
CA CYS A 25 -13.58 -5.75 6.13
C CYS A 25 -14.44 -6.33 5.00
N ARG A 26 -15.69 -6.71 5.28
CA ARG A 26 -16.64 -7.23 4.27
C ARG A 26 -16.73 -6.38 3.02
N CYS A 27 -16.63 -5.05 3.15
CA CYS A 27 -16.65 -4.12 2.03
C CYS A 27 -15.53 -4.36 1.01
N PHE A 28 -14.42 -4.99 1.38
CA PHE A 28 -13.38 -5.40 0.46
C PHE A 28 -13.93 -6.37 -0.61
N TYR A 29 -14.85 -7.23 -0.26
CA TYR A 29 -15.43 -8.22 -1.17
C TYR A 29 -16.60 -7.67 -1.99
N THR A 30 -17.37 -6.75 -1.44
CA THR A 30 -18.67 -6.33 -2.00
C THR A 30 -18.71 -4.89 -2.52
N ASP A 31 -17.82 -4.01 -2.04
CA ASP A 31 -17.86 -2.58 -2.32
C ASP A 31 -16.68 -2.15 -3.20
N ASN A 32 -16.74 -0.92 -3.71
CA ASN A 32 -15.66 -0.33 -4.52
C ASN A 32 -15.23 -1.22 -5.70
N ILE A 33 -16.21 -1.88 -6.38
CA ILE A 33 -15.96 -2.63 -7.59
C ILE A 33 -15.87 -1.63 -8.74
N PHE A 34 -14.70 -1.56 -9.37
CA PHE A 34 -14.45 -0.63 -10.46
C PHE A 34 -14.95 -1.20 -11.79
N LEU A 35 -15.84 -0.47 -12.43
CA LEU A 35 -16.33 -0.78 -13.77
C LEU A 35 -15.63 0.13 -14.78
N GLU A 36 -14.60 -0.38 -15.44
CA GLU A 36 -13.74 0.37 -16.35
C GLU A 36 -14.53 1.01 -17.49
N ASP A 37 -15.44 0.25 -18.13
CA ASP A 37 -16.28 0.72 -19.24
C ASP A 37 -17.14 1.96 -18.90
N PHE A 38 -17.40 2.18 -17.61
CA PHE A 38 -18.22 3.29 -17.11
C PHE A 38 -17.43 4.26 -16.23
N ARG A 39 -16.15 3.98 -15.94
CA ARG A 39 -15.28 4.69 -15.00
C ARG A 39 -15.99 4.96 -13.66
N LEU A 40 -16.62 3.94 -13.11
CA LEU A 40 -17.52 4.02 -11.97
C LEU A 40 -17.19 2.93 -10.94
N HIS A 41 -17.20 3.33 -9.66
CA HIS A 41 -17.17 2.40 -8.54
C HIS A 41 -18.59 2.06 -8.10
N VAL A 42 -18.90 0.76 -7.97
CA VAL A 42 -20.21 0.27 -7.54
C VAL A 42 -20.08 -0.69 -6.34
N ARG A 43 -21.21 -0.97 -5.69
CA ARG A 43 -21.37 -2.08 -4.76
C ARG A 43 -22.05 -3.25 -5.47
N SER A 44 -21.62 -4.47 -5.17
CA SER A 44 -22.29 -5.68 -5.71
C SER A 44 -23.75 -5.79 -5.25
N THR A 45 -24.06 -5.18 -4.10
CA THR A 45 -25.41 -5.17 -3.49
C THR A 45 -26.15 -3.84 -3.69
N GLU A 46 -25.74 -3.02 -4.68
CA GLU A 46 -26.35 -1.71 -4.92
C GLU A 46 -27.80 -1.85 -5.44
N PRO A 47 -28.81 -1.43 -4.66
CA PRO A 47 -30.22 -1.63 -5.05
C PRO A 47 -30.62 -0.87 -6.32
N GLN A 48 -29.91 0.22 -6.64
CA GLN A 48 -30.18 1.07 -7.79
C GLN A 48 -29.16 0.87 -8.93
N LEU A 49 -28.41 -0.24 -8.92
CA LEU A 49 -27.34 -0.50 -9.87
C LEU A 49 -27.80 -0.33 -11.32
N GLU A 50 -28.93 -0.89 -11.66
CA GLU A 50 -29.49 -0.79 -13.02
C GLU A 50 -29.74 0.67 -13.43
N SER A 51 -30.39 1.44 -12.56
CA SER A 51 -30.67 2.86 -12.81
C SER A 51 -29.39 3.66 -13.00
N ILE A 52 -28.40 3.42 -12.15
CA ILE A 52 -27.07 4.07 -12.23
C ILE A 52 -26.39 3.72 -13.54
N LEU A 53 -26.37 2.45 -13.93
CA LEU A 53 -25.72 2.02 -15.17
C LEU A 53 -26.44 2.56 -16.41
N ARG A 54 -27.78 2.60 -16.41
CA ARG A 54 -28.55 3.18 -17.49
C ARG A 54 -28.26 4.67 -17.67
N SER A 55 -28.13 5.43 -16.58
CA SER A 55 -27.74 6.86 -16.63
C SER A 55 -26.32 7.08 -17.19
N LYS A 56 -25.45 6.08 -17.08
CA LYS A 56 -24.06 6.08 -17.58
C LYS A 56 -23.90 5.46 -18.97
N GLY A 57 -25.01 5.10 -19.64
CA GLY A 57 -24.98 4.66 -21.03
C GLY A 57 -25.16 3.15 -21.25
N CYS A 58 -25.49 2.37 -20.22
CA CYS A 58 -25.93 0.97 -20.38
C CYS A 58 -27.34 0.94 -20.94
N LYS A 59 -27.53 0.62 -22.26
CA LYS A 59 -28.77 0.80 -22.95
C LYS A 59 -29.60 -0.49 -23.09
N THR A 60 -28.93 -1.66 -23.06
CA THR A 60 -29.58 -2.93 -23.36
C THR A 60 -29.52 -3.90 -22.19
N GLU A 61 -30.50 -4.83 -22.11
CA GLU A 61 -30.49 -5.91 -21.11
C GLU A 61 -29.26 -6.83 -21.24
N GLU A 62 -28.77 -7.00 -22.47
CA GLU A 62 -27.54 -7.78 -22.68
C GLU A 62 -26.30 -7.09 -22.07
N GLN A 63 -26.17 -5.77 -22.26
CA GLN A 63 -25.13 -4.98 -21.64
C GLN A 63 -25.20 -5.05 -20.11
N PHE A 64 -26.40 -4.90 -19.54
CA PHE A 64 -26.61 -5.00 -18.10
C PHE A 64 -26.21 -6.38 -17.56
N ARG A 65 -26.60 -7.46 -18.20
CA ARG A 65 -26.20 -8.82 -17.81
C ARG A 65 -24.69 -9.03 -17.88
N LYS A 66 -24.02 -8.48 -18.89
CA LYS A 66 -22.55 -8.54 -18.99
C LYS A 66 -21.87 -7.79 -17.84
N VAL A 67 -22.39 -6.63 -17.46
CA VAL A 67 -21.87 -5.87 -16.32
C VAL A 67 -22.10 -6.62 -15.01
N GLN A 68 -23.30 -7.18 -14.81
CA GLN A 68 -23.59 -7.99 -13.62
C GLN A 68 -22.64 -9.19 -13.52
N ALA A 69 -22.40 -9.90 -14.62
CA ALA A 69 -21.45 -11.01 -14.65
C ALA A 69 -20.02 -10.56 -14.28
N LYS A 70 -19.56 -9.39 -14.79
CA LYS A 70 -18.26 -8.82 -14.42
C LYS A 70 -18.18 -8.50 -12.92
N ILE A 71 -19.27 -7.99 -12.32
CA ILE A 71 -19.33 -7.71 -10.87
C ILE A 71 -19.23 -9.01 -10.09
N ASP A 72 -19.98 -10.03 -10.46
CA ASP A 72 -19.98 -11.33 -9.79
C ASP A 72 -18.60 -12.01 -9.89
N GLU A 73 -17.96 -11.92 -11.06
CA GLU A 73 -16.61 -12.41 -11.33
C GLU A 73 -15.58 -11.71 -10.43
N GLU A 74 -15.65 -10.38 -10.30
CA GLU A 74 -14.77 -9.60 -9.45
C GLU A 74 -14.97 -9.94 -7.96
N VAL A 75 -16.20 -10.13 -7.50
CA VAL A 75 -16.51 -10.59 -6.13
C VAL A 75 -15.87 -11.96 -5.86
N GLN A 76 -16.01 -12.92 -6.79
CA GLN A 76 -15.38 -14.23 -6.63
C GLN A 76 -13.85 -14.13 -6.66
N ARG A 77 -13.29 -13.36 -7.58
CA ARG A 77 -11.84 -13.10 -7.65
C ARG A 77 -11.30 -12.56 -6.31
N ARG A 78 -11.99 -11.59 -5.70
CA ARG A 78 -11.57 -11.02 -4.42
C ARG A 78 -11.60 -12.02 -3.28
N LYS A 79 -12.53 -12.95 -3.27
CA LYS A 79 -12.59 -14.04 -2.27
C LYS A 79 -11.39 -14.98 -2.35
N LEU A 80 -10.84 -15.19 -3.54
CA LEU A 80 -9.70 -16.09 -3.76
C LEU A 80 -8.34 -15.35 -3.69
N LEU A 81 -8.34 -14.04 -3.70
CA LEU A 81 -7.16 -13.20 -3.93
C LEU A 81 -6.03 -13.48 -2.92
N HIS A 82 -6.37 -13.68 -1.65
CA HIS A 82 -5.38 -13.98 -0.62
C HIS A 82 -4.80 -15.38 -0.77
N GLN A 83 -5.64 -16.36 -1.10
CA GLN A 83 -5.22 -17.74 -1.34
C GLN A 83 -4.29 -17.83 -2.56
N GLU A 84 -4.69 -17.23 -3.67
CA GLU A 84 -3.89 -17.17 -4.90
C GLU A 84 -2.54 -16.46 -4.67
N SER A 85 -2.51 -15.42 -3.83
CA SER A 85 -1.28 -14.73 -3.48
C SER A 85 -0.32 -15.61 -2.70
N LEU A 86 -0.82 -16.42 -1.76
CA LEU A 86 0.00 -17.40 -1.03
C LEU A 86 0.57 -18.49 -1.96
N GLU A 87 -0.24 -18.96 -2.90
CA GLU A 87 0.18 -19.97 -3.89
C GLU A 87 1.29 -19.39 -4.79
N ARG A 88 1.11 -18.19 -5.34
CA ARG A 88 2.14 -17.50 -6.13
C ARG A 88 3.41 -17.29 -5.33
N ARG A 89 3.31 -16.79 -4.09
CA ARG A 89 4.46 -16.62 -3.19
C ARG A 89 5.24 -17.90 -2.98
N SER A 90 4.54 -19.03 -2.78
CA SER A 90 5.17 -20.32 -2.62
C SER A 90 5.97 -20.75 -3.86
N ILE A 91 5.38 -20.58 -5.06
CA ILE A 91 6.04 -20.90 -6.32
C ILE A 91 7.25 -19.98 -6.56
N ILE A 92 7.07 -18.68 -6.37
CA ILE A 92 8.12 -17.67 -6.57
C ILE A 92 9.31 -17.94 -5.64
N SER A 93 9.05 -18.16 -4.34
CA SER A 93 10.12 -18.42 -3.37
C SER A 93 10.91 -19.69 -3.68
N ALA A 94 10.28 -20.69 -4.29
CA ALA A 94 10.93 -21.95 -4.64
C ALA A 94 11.71 -21.89 -5.98
N CYS A 95 11.23 -21.10 -6.94
CA CYS A 95 11.69 -21.21 -8.34
C CYS A 95 12.32 -19.92 -8.90
N TYR A 96 11.98 -18.76 -8.37
CA TYR A 96 12.52 -17.49 -8.87
C TYR A 96 13.99 -17.30 -8.46
N LYS A 97 14.79 -16.81 -9.39
CA LYS A 97 16.19 -16.44 -9.15
C LYS A 97 16.36 -14.94 -9.29
N PRO A 98 16.54 -14.23 -8.18
CA PRO A 98 16.79 -12.79 -8.21
C PRO A 98 18.02 -12.44 -9.06
N LEU A 99 17.92 -11.40 -9.89
CA LEU A 99 19.03 -10.81 -10.59
C LEU A 99 19.93 -10.03 -9.62
N ASN A 100 19.34 -9.35 -8.67
CA ASN A 100 20.03 -8.53 -7.67
C ASN A 100 19.54 -8.82 -6.24
N PRO A 101 20.01 -9.90 -5.61
CA PRO A 101 19.57 -10.28 -4.26
C PRO A 101 19.77 -9.20 -3.18
N ALA A 102 20.70 -8.26 -3.39
CA ALA A 102 20.97 -7.21 -2.42
C ALA A 102 19.78 -6.26 -2.19
N VAL A 103 18.93 -6.03 -3.21
CA VAL A 103 17.79 -5.10 -3.09
C VAL A 103 16.66 -5.61 -2.18
N TYR A 104 16.68 -6.89 -1.80
CA TYR A 104 15.66 -7.49 -0.95
C TYR A 104 15.84 -7.17 0.55
N VAL A 105 17.01 -6.68 0.94
CA VAL A 105 17.33 -6.33 2.32
C VAL A 105 17.60 -4.85 2.38
N LEU A 106 16.85 -4.12 3.20
CA LEU A 106 17.03 -2.68 3.36
C LEU A 106 18.46 -2.37 3.86
N GLN A 107 19.13 -1.49 3.17
CA GLN A 107 20.46 -1.00 3.51
C GLN A 107 20.42 0.52 3.63
N GLU A 108 21.16 1.09 4.58
CA GLU A 108 21.26 2.55 4.76
C GLU A 108 21.73 3.25 3.48
N SER A 109 22.62 2.61 2.71
CA SER A 109 23.13 3.14 1.44
C SER A 109 22.06 3.25 0.32
N PHE A 110 20.89 2.67 0.48
CA PHE A 110 19.77 2.83 -0.44
C PHE A 110 18.98 4.10 -0.20
N LEU A 111 19.05 4.63 1.01
CA LEU A 111 18.33 5.81 1.45
C LEU A 111 19.12 7.08 1.11
N ALA A 112 18.42 8.14 0.75
CA ALA A 112 19.03 9.42 0.47
C ALA A 112 19.68 10.01 1.76
N PRO A 113 20.84 10.67 1.65
CA PRO A 113 21.46 11.30 2.83
C PRO A 113 20.53 12.26 3.57
N GLU A 114 19.79 13.07 2.83
CA GLU A 114 18.82 14.02 3.38
C GLU A 114 17.67 13.31 4.12
N PHE A 115 17.33 12.10 3.70
CA PHE A 115 16.32 11.29 4.38
C PHE A 115 16.81 10.83 5.75
N HIS A 116 18.08 10.46 5.88
CA HIS A 116 18.68 10.12 7.17
C HIS A 116 18.64 11.30 8.13
N GLU A 117 18.90 12.52 7.66
CA GLU A 117 18.84 13.74 8.47
C GLU A 117 17.40 14.01 8.96
N ILE A 118 16.40 13.84 8.09
CA ILE A 118 14.98 13.98 8.45
C ILE A 118 14.60 12.96 9.53
N VAL A 119 14.95 11.69 9.35
CA VAL A 119 14.64 10.63 10.33
C VAL A 119 15.35 10.88 11.67
N ALA A 120 16.62 11.29 11.62
CA ALA A 120 17.38 11.63 12.84
C ALA A 120 16.72 12.77 13.61
N TYR A 121 16.25 13.82 12.91
CA TYR A 121 15.48 14.89 13.53
C TYR A 121 14.18 14.36 14.15
N CYS A 122 13.38 13.59 13.42
CA CYS A 122 12.08 13.05 13.93
C CYS A 122 12.25 12.13 15.15
N ARG A 123 13.45 11.63 15.43
CA ARG A 123 13.77 10.81 16.61
C ARG A 123 14.35 11.63 17.77
N SER A 124 14.65 12.90 17.58
CA SER A 124 15.19 13.76 18.63
C SER A 124 14.10 14.17 19.64
N GLU A 125 14.51 14.57 20.84
CA GLU A 125 13.60 15.05 21.89
C GLU A 125 12.91 16.38 21.51
N ASP A 126 13.54 17.18 20.66
CA ASP A 126 13.05 18.48 20.21
C ASP A 126 12.21 18.37 18.91
N ALA A 127 11.90 17.14 18.45
CA ALA A 127 11.14 16.93 17.22
C ALA A 127 9.70 17.39 17.34
N ASP A 128 9.31 18.29 16.45
CA ASP A 128 7.95 18.78 16.33
C ASP A 128 7.50 18.88 14.86
N PHE A 129 6.25 19.21 14.66
CA PHE A 129 5.65 19.30 13.32
C PHE A 129 6.28 20.44 12.49
N GLU A 130 6.48 21.63 13.09
CA GLU A 130 6.99 22.80 12.39
C GLU A 130 8.46 22.59 11.96
N GLY A 131 9.30 22.07 12.85
CA GLY A 131 10.67 21.78 12.51
C GLY A 131 10.82 20.65 11.50
N LEU A 132 9.86 19.71 11.43
CA LEU A 132 9.82 18.74 10.34
C LEU A 132 9.45 19.42 9.00
N LEU A 133 8.46 20.33 8.99
CA LEU A 133 8.07 21.06 7.78
C LEU A 133 9.23 21.88 7.18
N ASP A 134 10.13 22.40 8.01
CA ASP A 134 11.33 23.12 7.56
C ASP A 134 12.33 22.21 6.80
N ARG A 135 12.21 20.89 6.95
CA ARG A 135 13.15 19.89 6.38
C ARG A 135 12.56 19.10 5.20
N ILE A 136 11.27 19.19 4.99
CA ILE A 136 10.57 18.48 3.91
C ILE A 136 9.89 19.47 2.96
N HIS A 137 9.50 19.00 1.79
CA HIS A 137 8.80 19.84 0.83
C HIS A 137 7.28 19.72 1.01
N SER A 138 6.65 20.78 1.53
CA SER A 138 5.19 20.94 1.46
C SER A 138 4.79 21.19 0.01
N LEU A 139 3.71 20.53 -0.41
CA LEU A 139 3.19 20.64 -1.76
C LEU A 139 1.91 21.49 -1.79
N PRO A 140 1.49 21.99 -2.97
CA PRO A 140 0.25 22.76 -3.07
C PRO A 140 -1.00 22.02 -2.60
N ALA A 141 -1.01 20.67 -2.65
CA ALA A 141 -2.08 19.86 -2.07
C ALA A 141 -1.90 19.80 -0.55
N GLU A 142 -2.95 20.15 0.18
CA GLU A 142 -2.93 20.19 1.64
C GLU A 142 -2.58 18.83 2.24
N ARG A 143 -1.64 18.81 3.19
CA ARG A 143 -1.17 17.60 3.89
C ARG A 143 -0.64 16.49 2.97
N VAL A 144 -0.11 16.87 1.82
CA VAL A 144 0.72 16.03 0.95
C VAL A 144 2.15 16.53 1.03
N TYR A 145 3.07 15.64 1.37
CA TYR A 145 4.47 15.99 1.63
C TYR A 145 5.39 15.18 0.74
N SER A 146 6.41 15.86 0.21
CA SER A 146 7.45 15.23 -0.60
C SER A 146 8.73 15.10 0.19
N ILE A 147 9.29 13.89 0.24
CA ILE A 147 10.52 13.57 0.97
C ILE A 147 11.53 12.93 0.03
N PRO A 148 12.82 13.28 0.09
CA PRO A 148 13.88 12.55 -0.61
C PRO A 148 14.03 11.18 0.07
N LEU A 149 13.65 10.09 -0.59
CA LEU A 149 13.61 8.78 0.07
C LEU A 149 14.78 7.90 -0.29
N PHE A 150 14.95 7.61 -1.58
CA PHE A 150 15.96 6.69 -2.07
C PHE A 150 17.07 7.41 -2.84
N THR A 151 18.18 6.72 -3.03
CA THR A 151 19.16 7.11 -4.05
C THR A 151 18.66 6.70 -5.44
N GLU A 152 18.98 7.49 -6.46
CA GLU A 152 18.66 7.13 -7.86
C GLU A 152 19.32 5.80 -8.27
N GLN A 153 20.50 5.53 -7.74
CA GLN A 153 21.20 4.26 -7.96
C GLN A 153 20.37 3.07 -7.46
N PHE A 154 19.82 3.16 -6.27
CA PHE A 154 18.94 2.10 -5.74
C PHE A 154 17.67 1.95 -6.58
N CYS A 155 17.01 3.06 -6.95
CA CYS A 155 15.84 3.00 -7.83
C CYS A 155 16.13 2.24 -9.12
N GLY A 156 17.27 2.52 -9.78
CA GLY A 156 17.69 1.80 -10.97
C GLY A 156 18.01 0.32 -10.72
N GLN A 157 18.55 -0.03 -9.55
CA GLN A 157 18.79 -1.44 -9.18
C GLN A 157 17.48 -2.19 -8.94
N LEU A 158 16.53 -1.56 -8.25
CA LEU A 158 15.22 -2.12 -7.98
C LEU A 158 14.44 -2.34 -9.27
N ILE A 159 14.38 -1.35 -10.17
CA ILE A 159 13.70 -1.50 -11.47
C ILE A 159 14.27 -2.68 -12.26
N ARG A 160 15.59 -2.84 -12.33
CA ARG A 160 16.20 -3.98 -13.04
C ARG A 160 15.79 -5.33 -12.44
N GLU A 161 15.67 -5.41 -11.11
CA GLU A 161 15.17 -6.62 -10.43
C GLU A 161 13.69 -6.89 -10.79
N LEU A 162 12.85 -5.84 -10.76
CA LEU A 162 11.43 -5.96 -11.09
C LEU A 162 11.21 -6.32 -12.56
N GLU A 163 12.02 -5.80 -13.48
CA GLU A 163 11.99 -6.19 -14.91
C GLU A 163 12.42 -7.65 -15.12
N ASN A 164 13.45 -8.12 -14.39
CA ASN A 164 13.84 -9.51 -14.41
C ASN A 164 12.69 -10.43 -13.95
N PHE A 165 11.99 -10.04 -12.89
CA PHE A 165 10.81 -10.77 -12.44
C PHE A 165 9.68 -10.71 -13.48
N GLU A 166 9.40 -9.54 -14.06
CA GLU A 166 8.34 -9.34 -15.06
C GLU A 166 8.60 -10.21 -16.33
N GLN A 167 9.84 -10.39 -16.71
CA GLN A 167 10.25 -11.23 -17.86
C GLN A 167 10.33 -12.73 -17.55
N SER A 168 10.30 -13.12 -16.27
CA SER A 168 10.37 -14.51 -15.85
C SER A 168 9.07 -15.27 -16.13
N GLU A 169 9.14 -16.61 -16.16
CA GLU A 169 7.97 -17.49 -16.28
C GLU A 169 7.19 -17.64 -14.95
N MET A 170 7.54 -16.87 -13.92
CA MET A 170 6.85 -16.94 -12.63
C MET A 170 5.41 -16.41 -12.73
N PRO A 171 4.47 -16.97 -11.95
CA PRO A 171 3.11 -16.47 -11.92
C PRO A 171 3.07 -15.04 -11.35
N LYS A 172 2.23 -14.19 -11.93
CA LYS A 172 2.10 -12.78 -11.58
C LYS A 172 0.68 -12.43 -11.17
N GLY A 173 0.56 -11.72 -10.05
CA GLY A 173 -0.70 -11.15 -9.59
C GLY A 173 -0.83 -9.67 -10.00
N ARG A 174 -2.06 -9.17 -10.10
CA ARG A 174 -2.30 -7.74 -10.27
C ARG A 174 -1.90 -6.99 -8.99
N PRO A 175 -1.25 -5.81 -9.09
CA PRO A 175 -0.77 -5.07 -7.92
C PRO A 175 -1.92 -4.64 -7.00
N ASN A 176 -3.06 -4.27 -7.57
CA ASN A 176 -4.27 -3.91 -6.84
C ASN A 176 -5.53 -4.18 -7.68
N THR A 177 -6.70 -3.69 -7.25
CA THR A 177 -7.97 -3.94 -7.94
C THR A 177 -8.19 -3.06 -9.17
N MET A 178 -7.40 -2.01 -9.37
CA MET A 178 -7.54 -1.05 -10.47
C MET A 178 -6.42 -1.16 -11.50
N ASN A 179 -5.17 -1.35 -11.06
CA ASN A 179 -4.03 -1.52 -11.95
C ASN A 179 -3.90 -2.96 -12.44
N ASN A 180 -3.57 -3.11 -13.72
CA ASN A 180 -3.33 -4.41 -14.36
C ASN A 180 -1.85 -4.79 -14.37
N TYR A 181 -0.96 -3.80 -14.39
CA TYR A 181 0.48 -3.99 -14.56
C TYR A 181 1.26 -3.52 -13.33
N GLY A 182 2.20 -4.34 -12.91
CA GLY A 182 3.04 -4.10 -11.75
C GLY A 182 3.40 -5.37 -11.00
N VAL A 183 3.95 -5.22 -9.80
CA VAL A 183 4.52 -6.32 -9.02
C VAL A 183 4.07 -6.23 -7.56
N LEU A 184 3.61 -7.34 -7.00
CA LEU A 184 3.30 -7.51 -5.58
C LEU A 184 4.59 -7.84 -4.81
N LEU A 185 5.07 -6.91 -3.99
CA LEU A 185 6.37 -7.05 -3.31
C LEU A 185 6.36 -8.12 -2.22
N ASN A 186 5.21 -8.36 -1.58
CA ASN A 186 5.05 -9.44 -0.61
C ASN A 186 5.22 -10.83 -1.25
N GLU A 187 4.86 -11.00 -2.52
CA GLU A 187 5.03 -12.26 -3.25
C GLU A 187 6.50 -12.53 -3.59
N LEU A 188 7.29 -11.46 -3.78
CA LEU A 188 8.73 -11.55 -4.00
C LEU A 188 9.55 -11.68 -2.71
N GLY A 189 8.95 -11.48 -1.53
CA GLY A 189 9.66 -11.60 -0.26
C GLY A 189 10.30 -10.31 0.27
N PHE A 190 9.85 -9.13 -0.18
CA PHE A 190 10.36 -7.84 0.33
C PHE A 190 9.81 -7.45 1.71
N ASP A 191 8.72 -8.04 2.18
CA ASP A 191 7.99 -7.53 3.36
C ASP A 191 8.84 -7.49 4.63
N GLU A 192 9.51 -8.62 4.96
CA GLU A 192 10.16 -8.78 6.27
C GLU A 192 11.49 -8.03 6.35
N THR A 193 12.27 -8.05 5.28
CA THR A 193 13.66 -7.57 5.27
C THR A 193 13.84 -6.19 4.65
N PHE A 194 12.81 -5.67 3.99
CA PHE A 194 12.86 -4.35 3.36
C PHE A 194 11.72 -3.44 3.82
N ILE A 195 10.45 -3.83 3.58
CA ILE A 195 9.31 -2.92 3.81
C ILE A 195 9.01 -2.74 5.30
N THR A 196 9.09 -3.81 6.10
CA THR A 196 8.87 -3.72 7.55
C THR A 196 9.87 -2.79 8.21
N PRO A 197 11.21 -2.95 8.07
CA PRO A 197 12.15 -2.00 8.67
C PRO A 197 12.04 -0.60 8.07
N LEU A 198 11.75 -0.43 6.77
CA LEU A 198 11.50 0.89 6.21
C LEU A 198 10.31 1.58 6.88
N ARG A 199 9.21 0.86 7.12
CA ARG A 199 8.02 1.39 7.79
C ARG A 199 8.28 1.69 9.26
N GLU A 200 8.84 0.75 10.01
CA GLU A 200 8.96 0.82 11.47
C GLU A 200 10.08 1.77 11.89
N ASP A 201 11.26 1.63 11.26
CA ASP A 201 12.44 2.37 11.69
C ASP A 201 12.55 3.75 11.04
N TYR A 202 12.06 3.96 9.83
CA TYR A 202 12.30 5.21 9.10
C TYR A 202 11.02 6.03 8.87
N LEU A 203 9.93 5.41 8.43
CA LEU A 203 8.71 6.15 8.08
C LEU A 203 7.85 6.49 9.29
N GLN A 204 7.73 5.60 10.28
CA GLN A 204 6.89 5.83 11.44
C GLN A 204 7.29 7.05 12.29
N PRO A 205 8.57 7.37 12.52
CA PRO A 205 8.94 8.63 13.16
C PRO A 205 8.40 9.87 12.44
N ILE A 206 8.45 9.87 11.11
CA ILE A 206 7.96 10.98 10.27
C ILE A 206 6.42 11.04 10.30
N THR A 207 5.76 9.90 10.07
CA THR A 207 4.28 9.85 10.04
C THR A 207 3.65 10.13 11.39
N SER A 208 4.37 9.88 12.49
CA SER A 208 3.93 10.24 13.84
C SER A 208 3.75 11.75 14.01
N LEU A 209 4.60 12.54 13.39
CA LEU A 209 4.50 14.01 13.41
C LEU A 209 3.53 14.53 12.36
N LEU A 210 3.49 13.94 11.16
CA LEU A 210 2.64 14.43 10.06
C LEU A 210 1.17 14.05 10.22
N TYR A 211 0.88 12.87 10.78
CA TYR A 211 -0.47 12.28 10.84
C TYR A 211 -0.81 11.67 12.20
N PRO A 212 -0.62 12.40 13.32
CA PRO A 212 -0.86 11.87 14.65
C PRO A 212 -2.31 11.39 14.85
N ASP A 213 -3.27 12.13 14.30
CA ASP A 213 -4.71 11.88 14.44
C ASP A 213 -5.22 10.72 13.56
N TYR A 214 -4.36 10.18 12.69
CA TYR A 214 -4.74 9.15 11.70
C TYR A 214 -3.93 7.87 11.83
N GLY A 215 -3.38 7.61 13.00
CA GLY A 215 -2.63 6.40 13.29
C GLY A 215 -1.20 6.40 12.78
N GLY A 216 -0.65 7.55 12.37
CA GLY A 216 0.74 7.67 11.91
C GLY A 216 1.79 7.24 12.94
N CYS A 217 1.44 7.26 14.24
CA CYS A 217 2.29 6.78 15.33
C CYS A 217 2.21 5.26 15.60
N LYS A 218 1.25 4.55 14.97
CA LYS A 218 1.02 3.11 15.17
C LYS A 218 0.69 2.41 13.85
N LEU A 219 1.64 2.41 12.94
CA LEU A 219 1.53 1.69 11.67
C LEU A 219 2.01 0.25 11.87
N ASP A 220 1.10 -0.68 12.08
CA ASP A 220 1.37 -2.07 12.45
C ASP A 220 1.31 -3.08 11.30
N SER A 221 0.78 -2.67 10.16
CA SER A 221 0.77 -3.49 8.95
C SER A 221 0.92 -2.65 7.68
N HIS A 222 1.14 -3.33 6.55
CA HIS A 222 1.27 -2.68 5.26
C HIS A 222 0.87 -3.61 4.11
N LYS A 223 0.66 -3.02 2.94
CA LYS A 223 0.67 -3.69 1.64
C LYS A 223 1.56 -2.90 0.70
N ALA A 224 2.60 -3.55 0.17
CA ALA A 224 3.55 -2.92 -0.74
C ALA A 224 3.48 -3.55 -2.13
N PHE A 225 3.45 -2.71 -3.13
CA PHE A 225 3.43 -3.12 -4.53
C PHE A 225 4.02 -2.03 -5.41
N VAL A 226 4.44 -2.42 -6.60
CA VAL A 226 4.85 -1.49 -7.64
C VAL A 226 3.80 -1.46 -8.73
N VAL A 227 3.44 -0.26 -9.20
CA VAL A 227 2.58 -0.05 -10.37
C VAL A 227 3.43 0.41 -11.54
N LYS A 228 3.07 -0.08 -12.74
CA LYS A 228 3.72 0.27 -13.99
C LYS A 228 2.71 0.89 -14.93
N TYR A 229 3.07 2.03 -15.51
CA TYR A 229 2.32 2.68 -16.58
C TYR A 229 3.16 2.72 -17.84
N ALA A 230 2.55 2.41 -18.98
CA ALA A 230 3.14 2.49 -20.31
C ALA A 230 2.06 2.82 -21.34
N VAL A 231 2.45 3.37 -22.49
CA VAL A 231 1.49 3.82 -23.53
C VAL A 231 0.58 2.70 -24.05
N ASN A 232 1.08 1.47 -24.04
CA ASN A 232 0.37 0.27 -24.51
C ASN A 232 -0.16 -0.62 -23.37
N GLN A 233 -0.14 -0.12 -22.15
CA GLN A 233 -0.61 -0.80 -20.93
C GLN A 233 -1.57 0.12 -20.15
N ASP A 234 -1.56 0.07 -18.81
CA ASP A 234 -2.21 1.11 -18.00
C ASP A 234 -1.52 2.45 -18.31
N ARG A 235 -2.27 3.47 -18.70
CA ARG A 235 -1.74 4.81 -19.00
C ARG A 235 -1.99 5.80 -17.88
N ASP A 236 -3.06 5.61 -17.17
CA ASP A 236 -3.56 6.48 -16.09
C ASP A 236 -4.16 5.64 -14.96
N LEU A 237 -4.54 6.32 -13.89
CA LEU A 237 -5.37 5.76 -12.84
C LEU A 237 -6.43 6.79 -12.44
N CYS A 238 -7.69 6.39 -12.52
CA CYS A 238 -8.81 7.22 -12.10
C CYS A 238 -8.70 7.66 -10.66
N PHE A 239 -9.37 8.75 -10.31
CA PHE A 239 -9.50 9.22 -8.94
C PHE A 239 -10.08 8.12 -8.03
N HIS A 240 -9.41 7.92 -6.91
CA HIS A 240 -9.71 6.87 -5.93
C HIS A 240 -9.21 7.24 -4.54
N TYR A 241 -9.49 6.36 -3.59
CA TYR A 241 -8.97 6.38 -2.23
C TYR A 241 -8.20 5.08 -1.97
N ASP A 242 -7.15 5.16 -1.18
CA ASP A 242 -6.34 4.00 -0.82
C ASP A 242 -6.88 3.25 0.39
N ASN A 243 -6.69 1.94 0.41
CA ASN A 243 -6.95 1.11 1.59
C ASN A 243 -5.80 1.22 2.61
N ALA A 244 -5.58 2.42 3.08
CA ALA A 244 -4.49 2.79 3.98
C ALA A 244 -4.90 3.93 4.90
N GLU A 245 -4.26 4.08 6.05
CA GLU A 245 -4.27 5.29 6.87
C GLU A 245 -3.29 6.30 6.30
N VAL A 246 -2.08 5.87 5.97
CA VAL A 246 -1.05 6.69 5.30
C VAL A 246 -0.50 5.93 4.11
N THR A 247 -0.41 6.58 2.97
CA THR A 247 0.22 6.06 1.75
C THR A 247 1.56 6.74 1.53
N LEU A 248 2.56 5.94 1.17
CA LEU A 248 3.79 6.40 0.56
C LEU A 248 3.78 5.99 -0.92
N ASN A 249 3.99 6.97 -1.81
CA ASN A 249 4.10 6.76 -3.25
C ASN A 249 5.46 7.26 -3.72
N VAL A 250 6.35 6.38 -4.16
CA VAL A 250 7.72 6.71 -4.57
C VAL A 250 7.88 6.59 -6.07
N SER A 251 8.39 7.64 -6.71
CA SER A 251 8.79 7.58 -8.12
C SER A 251 10.12 6.82 -8.26
N LEU A 252 10.09 5.64 -8.84
CA LEU A 252 11.29 4.84 -9.10
C LEU A 252 11.95 5.19 -10.46
N GLY A 253 11.24 5.82 -11.38
CA GLY A 253 11.62 6.03 -12.79
C GLY A 253 10.67 5.18 -13.66
N LYS A 254 10.92 4.94 -14.92
CA LYS A 254 11.92 5.48 -15.83
C LYS A 254 11.54 6.89 -16.34
N ASP A 255 12.10 7.28 -17.51
CA ASP A 255 11.67 8.51 -18.17
C ASP A 255 10.28 8.32 -18.79
N PHE A 256 9.42 9.30 -18.60
CA PHE A 256 8.08 9.35 -19.17
C PHE A 256 7.67 10.81 -19.43
N GLY A 257 6.75 11.00 -20.36
CA GLY A 257 6.16 12.31 -20.66
C GLY A 257 4.81 12.47 -20.00
N GLU A 258 4.51 13.65 -19.48
CA GLU A 258 3.25 14.00 -18.77
C GLU A 258 3.03 13.14 -17.52
N GLY A 259 1.78 12.74 -17.21
CA GLY A 259 1.51 11.77 -16.16
C GLY A 259 1.67 12.29 -14.73
N ASN A 260 1.39 13.57 -14.48
CA ASN A 260 1.39 14.11 -13.12
C ASN A 260 0.44 13.33 -12.21
N LEU A 261 0.71 13.35 -10.91
CA LEU A 261 -0.28 12.96 -9.92
C LEU A 261 -1.25 14.12 -9.70
N SER A 262 -2.51 13.80 -9.51
CA SER A 262 -3.55 14.79 -9.24
C SER A 262 -4.22 14.48 -7.91
N PHE A 263 -4.29 15.48 -7.02
CA PHE A 263 -4.91 15.37 -5.70
C PHE A 263 -6.15 16.28 -5.66
N GLY A 264 -7.27 15.71 -5.23
CA GLY A 264 -8.50 16.43 -4.92
C GLY A 264 -8.68 16.61 -3.42
N ASP A 265 -9.92 16.59 -2.94
CA ASP A 265 -10.24 16.77 -1.54
C ASP A 265 -10.16 15.47 -0.74
N MET A 266 -10.18 15.62 0.59
CA MET A 266 -10.38 14.51 1.51
C MET A 266 -11.78 13.92 1.35
N ARG A 267 -11.91 12.60 1.50
CA ARG A 267 -13.19 11.87 1.33
C ARG A 267 -14.35 12.43 2.16
N GLN A 268 -14.05 13.01 3.32
CA GLN A 268 -15.06 13.54 4.25
C GLN A 268 -15.57 14.93 3.87
N ILE A 269 -14.92 15.62 2.92
CA ILE A 269 -15.31 16.96 2.47
C ILE A 269 -16.35 16.79 1.36
N PRO A 270 -17.58 17.34 1.51
CA PRO A 270 -18.55 17.38 0.44
C PRO A 270 -18.02 18.21 -0.73
N THR A 271 -18.13 17.69 -1.94
CA THR A 271 -17.53 18.31 -3.12
C THR A 271 -18.61 18.90 -4.02
N ASP A 272 -18.78 20.19 -3.97
CA ASP A 272 -19.55 20.92 -4.99
C ASP A 272 -18.64 21.42 -6.13
N GLU A 273 -17.38 21.73 -5.86
CA GLU A 273 -16.37 22.08 -6.88
C GLU A 273 -15.01 21.51 -6.47
N ARG A 274 -14.52 20.50 -7.19
CA ARG A 274 -13.21 19.91 -6.94
C ARG A 274 -12.13 20.67 -7.69
N GLU A 275 -11.41 21.51 -6.99
CA GLU A 275 -10.09 21.95 -7.47
C GLU A 275 -9.09 20.80 -7.25
N CYS A 276 -8.60 20.25 -8.35
CA CYS A 276 -7.55 19.24 -8.31
C CYS A 276 -6.19 19.91 -8.49
N VAL A 277 -5.26 19.55 -7.63
CA VAL A 277 -3.88 20.04 -7.69
C VAL A 277 -3.00 19.01 -8.35
N GLU A 278 -2.33 19.38 -9.43
CA GLU A 278 -1.36 18.52 -10.10
C GLU A 278 0.01 18.63 -9.45
N ILE A 279 0.66 17.50 -9.26
CA ILE A 279 1.98 17.38 -8.67
C ILE A 279 2.88 16.59 -9.61
N GLN A 280 3.97 17.21 -10.02
CA GLN A 280 5.04 16.53 -10.73
C GLN A 280 5.82 15.64 -9.74
N HIS A 281 5.82 14.33 -9.98
CA HIS A 281 6.48 13.38 -9.10
C HIS A 281 7.96 13.26 -9.46
N ARG A 282 8.84 13.71 -8.57
CA ARG A 282 10.28 13.71 -8.76
C ARG A 282 10.85 12.30 -8.55
N LEU A 283 11.80 11.89 -9.40
CA LEU A 283 12.52 10.62 -9.29
C LEU A 283 13.16 10.47 -7.89
N SER A 284 13.07 9.27 -7.32
CA SER A 284 13.58 8.87 -6.00
C SER A 284 12.88 9.50 -4.80
N TYR A 285 11.97 10.45 -5.01
CA TYR A 285 11.18 11.08 -3.97
C TYR A 285 9.91 10.29 -3.66
N GLY A 286 9.57 10.24 -2.38
CA GLY A 286 8.31 9.71 -1.88
C GLY A 286 7.32 10.83 -1.58
N LEU A 287 6.07 10.61 -1.98
CA LEU A 287 4.93 11.44 -1.55
C LEU A 287 4.22 10.72 -0.42
N LEU A 288 4.13 11.38 0.74
CA LEU A 288 3.31 10.95 1.86
C LEU A 288 1.96 11.66 1.82
N HIS A 289 0.88 10.92 1.92
CA HIS A 289 -0.48 11.45 2.02
C HIS A 289 -1.39 10.49 2.79
N ARG A 290 -2.56 10.99 3.20
CA ARG A 290 -3.57 10.11 3.80
C ARG A 290 -4.20 9.22 2.73
N GLY A 291 -4.47 7.96 3.06
CA GLY A 291 -5.19 7.06 2.16
C GLY A 291 -6.57 7.56 1.74
N GLN A 292 -7.20 8.38 2.58
CA GLN A 292 -8.50 9.01 2.31
C GLN A 292 -8.43 10.33 1.53
N HIS A 293 -7.26 10.72 1.06
CA HIS A 293 -7.07 11.81 0.13
C HIS A 293 -7.39 11.32 -1.28
N CYS A 294 -8.37 11.95 -1.94
CA CYS A 294 -8.77 11.63 -3.32
C CYS A 294 -7.61 11.94 -4.25
N HIS A 295 -7.16 10.97 -5.01
CA HIS A 295 -6.04 11.18 -5.94
C HIS A 295 -6.13 10.27 -7.15
N GLY A 296 -5.37 10.61 -8.19
CA GLY A 296 -5.26 9.84 -9.42
C GLY A 296 -3.92 10.08 -10.10
N ALA A 297 -3.64 9.29 -11.13
CA ALA A 297 -2.50 9.46 -12.00
C ALA A 297 -2.98 9.88 -13.38
N LEU A 298 -2.53 11.03 -13.87
CA LEU A 298 -2.86 11.51 -15.21
C LEU A 298 -2.17 10.63 -16.27
N PRO A 299 -2.73 10.59 -17.49
CA PRO A 299 -2.18 9.76 -18.55
C PRO A 299 -0.74 10.13 -18.91
N ILE A 300 0.12 9.14 -19.04
CA ILE A 300 1.44 9.33 -19.64
C ILE A 300 1.31 9.39 -21.17
N SER A 301 2.11 10.24 -21.81
CA SER A 301 2.16 10.38 -23.26
C SER A 301 3.30 9.59 -23.93
N SER A 302 4.34 9.26 -23.18
CA SER A 302 5.50 8.49 -23.64
C SER A 302 6.23 7.80 -22.50
N GLY A 303 7.06 6.83 -22.83
CA GLY A 303 7.94 6.15 -21.87
C GLY A 303 7.22 5.17 -20.94
N GLU A 304 7.85 4.92 -19.80
CA GLU A 304 7.34 4.05 -18.74
C GLU A 304 7.50 4.73 -17.38
N ARG A 305 6.47 4.65 -16.55
CA ARG A 305 6.47 5.14 -15.19
C ARG A 305 6.34 3.98 -14.21
N TRP A 306 7.25 3.90 -13.26
CA TRP A 306 7.26 2.90 -12.20
C TRP A 306 7.17 3.58 -10.84
N ASN A 307 6.14 3.24 -10.06
CA ASN A 307 5.95 3.77 -8.72
C ASN A 307 5.85 2.65 -7.70
N LEU A 308 6.65 2.77 -6.63
CA LEU A 308 6.47 1.96 -5.43
C LEU A 308 5.37 2.57 -4.57
N ILE A 309 4.37 1.79 -4.24
CA ILE A 309 3.26 2.16 -3.35
C ILE A 309 3.35 1.34 -2.07
N ILE A 310 3.33 2.01 -0.93
CA ILE A 310 3.25 1.36 0.38
C ILE A 310 2.01 1.89 1.08
N TRP A 311 0.98 1.06 1.18
CA TRP A 311 -0.19 1.31 1.99
C TRP A 311 0.11 0.94 3.43
N MET A 312 0.37 1.93 4.26
CA MET A 312 0.64 1.75 5.70
C MET A 312 -0.65 1.82 6.49
N ARG A 313 -0.83 0.90 7.41
CA ARG A 313 -2.08 0.64 8.09
C ARG A 313 -1.92 0.68 9.59
N SER A 314 -2.95 1.23 10.25
CA SER A 314 -3.04 1.31 11.70
C SER A 314 -4.30 0.57 12.17
N SER A 315 -4.13 -0.63 12.74
CA SER A 315 -5.25 -1.43 13.22
C SER A 315 -6.09 -0.71 14.28
N PRO A 316 -5.55 0.07 15.23
CA PRO A 316 -6.36 0.85 16.18
C PRO A 316 -7.33 1.82 15.49
N VAL A 317 -6.90 2.47 14.41
CA VAL A 317 -7.74 3.43 13.68
C VAL A 317 -8.77 2.69 12.80
N ARG A 318 -8.33 1.73 11.99
CA ARG A 318 -9.23 1.05 11.05
C ARG A 318 -10.23 0.11 11.71
N ASN A 319 -9.93 -0.39 12.90
CA ASN A 319 -10.89 -1.18 13.68
C ASN A 319 -12.08 -0.35 14.16
N GLU A 320 -11.91 0.96 14.34
CA GLU A 320 -13.01 1.88 14.63
C GLU A 320 -13.73 2.33 13.36
N LEU A 321 -12.97 2.69 12.33
CA LEU A 321 -13.52 3.21 11.09
C LEU A 321 -12.77 2.65 9.88
N CYS A 322 -13.43 1.78 9.11
CA CYS A 322 -12.86 1.23 7.89
C CYS A 322 -12.60 2.34 6.86
N PRO A 323 -11.36 2.49 6.36
CA PRO A 323 -11.04 3.54 5.40
C PRO A 323 -11.78 3.40 4.06
N MET A 324 -12.22 2.18 3.71
CA MET A 324 -12.86 1.93 2.42
C MET A 324 -14.38 2.16 2.43
N CYS A 325 -15.10 1.72 3.45
CA CYS A 325 -16.55 1.91 3.51
C CYS A 325 -17.01 3.05 4.43
N ASN A 326 -16.08 3.64 5.20
CA ASN A 326 -16.34 4.72 6.16
C ASN A 326 -17.38 4.33 7.24
N LYS A 327 -17.32 3.08 7.68
CA LYS A 327 -18.19 2.50 8.71
C LYS A 327 -17.36 1.65 9.68
N LYS A 328 -17.92 1.31 10.84
CA LYS A 328 -17.31 0.27 11.68
C LYS A 328 -17.13 -1.00 10.85
N PRO A 329 -15.92 -1.60 10.82
CA PRO A 329 -15.65 -2.74 9.96
C PRO A 329 -16.47 -3.96 10.36
N GLU A 330 -16.99 -4.67 9.39
CA GLU A 330 -17.49 -6.02 9.53
C GLU A 330 -16.37 -6.99 9.19
N LEU A 331 -15.75 -7.57 10.23
CA LEU A 331 -14.55 -8.39 10.09
C LEU A 331 -14.86 -9.74 9.46
N MET A 332 -14.09 -10.07 8.43
CA MET A 332 -14.13 -11.35 7.73
C MET A 332 -12.77 -12.01 7.84
N GLU A 333 -12.71 -13.29 8.18
CA GLU A 333 -11.47 -14.04 8.12
C GLU A 333 -10.86 -13.96 6.73
N ALA A 334 -9.56 -13.71 6.68
CA ALA A 334 -8.79 -13.67 5.45
C ALA A 334 -7.67 -14.71 5.52
N THR A 335 -7.53 -15.50 4.47
CA THR A 335 -6.37 -16.37 4.32
C THR A 335 -5.13 -15.51 4.06
N GLY A 336 -4.07 -15.68 4.83
CA GLY A 336 -2.85 -14.85 4.73
C GLY A 336 -2.91 -13.59 5.58
N PHE A 337 -2.50 -12.44 5.02
CA PHE A 337 -2.27 -11.21 5.80
C PHE A 337 -3.51 -10.33 6.00
N GLY A 338 -4.62 -10.57 5.29
CA GLY A 338 -5.81 -9.72 5.35
C GLY A 338 -5.53 -8.24 4.97
N ASP A 339 -6.36 -7.35 5.49
CA ASP A 339 -6.27 -5.91 5.24
C ASP A 339 -5.86 -5.10 6.49
N GLY A 340 -5.23 -5.74 7.48
CA GLY A 340 -4.73 -5.08 8.68
C GLY A 340 -5.80 -4.77 9.74
N PHE A 341 -7.02 -5.29 9.62
CA PHE A 341 -8.01 -5.30 10.70
C PHE A 341 -7.69 -6.41 11.70
N THR A 342 -7.87 -6.15 13.00
CA THR A 342 -7.61 -7.14 14.06
C THR A 342 -8.80 -7.26 14.99
N SER A 343 -9.07 -8.46 15.52
CA SER A 343 -10.11 -8.67 16.52
C SER A 343 -9.58 -8.61 17.96
N GLU A 344 -8.28 -8.73 18.17
CA GLU A 344 -7.69 -9.09 19.47
C GLU A 344 -7.15 -7.91 20.28
N LEU A 345 -7.16 -6.69 19.77
CA LEU A 345 -6.62 -5.54 20.53
C LEU A 345 -7.41 -5.20 21.80
N SER A 346 -8.67 -5.65 21.91
CA SER A 346 -9.48 -5.44 23.13
C SER A 346 -9.24 -6.50 24.19
N GLU A 347 -8.96 -7.75 23.83
CA GLU A 347 -8.83 -8.86 24.78
C GLU A 347 -7.43 -8.92 25.41
N VAL A 348 -6.38 -8.75 24.64
CA VAL A 348 -4.99 -8.75 25.14
C VAL A 348 -4.72 -7.54 26.06
N TRP A 349 -5.34 -6.39 25.81
CA TRP A 349 -5.23 -5.22 26.69
C TRP A 349 -6.02 -5.40 27.99
N GLN A 350 -7.17 -6.08 27.98
CA GLN A 350 -7.93 -6.41 29.18
C GLN A 350 -7.19 -7.41 30.05
N GLU A 351 -6.64 -8.48 29.51
CA GLU A 351 -5.82 -9.43 30.27
C GLU A 351 -4.54 -8.80 30.85
N HIS A 352 -3.90 -7.85 30.14
CA HIS A 352 -2.74 -7.14 30.67
C HIS A 352 -3.10 -6.15 31.77
N GLN A 353 -4.24 -5.45 31.68
CA GLN A 353 -4.73 -4.58 32.76
C GLN A 353 -5.18 -5.37 33.97
N GLU A 354 -5.81 -6.52 33.82
CA GLU A 354 -6.16 -7.41 34.91
C GLU A 354 -4.92 -7.98 35.60
N LYS A 355 -3.90 -8.40 34.87
CA LYS A 355 -2.63 -8.88 35.43
C LYS A 355 -1.83 -7.80 36.15
N VAL A 356 -1.86 -6.55 35.65
CA VAL A 356 -1.18 -5.42 36.31
C VAL A 356 -1.91 -5.00 37.56
N ASN A 357 -3.25 -5.05 37.62
CA ASN A 357 -4.04 -4.72 38.78
C ASN A 357 -3.95 -5.79 39.90
N VAL A 358 -3.64 -7.05 39.57
CA VAL A 358 -3.46 -8.10 40.59
C VAL A 358 -2.07 -8.03 41.25
N CYS A 359 -1.06 -7.47 40.56
CA CYS A 359 0.27 -7.29 41.14
C CYS A 359 0.45 -6.05 42.03
N THR A 360 -0.53 -5.14 42.08
CA THR A 360 -0.46 -3.92 42.91
C THR A 360 -1.27 -4.04 44.22
N LEU A 361 -1.82 -5.20 44.56
CA LEU A 361 -2.61 -5.49 45.76
C LEU A 361 -2.03 -6.62 46.62
N SER A 362 -0.73 -6.89 46.57
CA SER A 362 -0.04 -7.80 47.49
C SER A 362 1.16 -7.16 48.15
#